data_02e5c5d6372ca229db64b3cdc124fbd1
#
_entry.id   02e5c5d6372ca229db64b3cdc124fbd1
#
_cell.length_a   1.000
_cell.length_b   1.000
_cell.length_c   1.000
_cell.angle_alpha   90.00
_cell.angle_beta   90.00
_cell.angle_gamma   90.00
#
_symmetry.space_group_name_H-M   'P 1'
#
loop_
_entity.id
_entity.type
_entity.pdbx_description
1 polymer ?
#
loop_
_entity_poly.entity_id
_entity_poly.type
_entity_poly.pdbx_seq_one_letter_code
_entity_poly.pdbx_strand_id
1 'polypeptide(L)'
;VSVVGDFNAWDGRRHVMRWRGASGIAEIFIPGLEEGARYKFEILGADGGLHHKADPVGFGAEHPPANASVVRALPAPPEDDSTWMRDRGARQRRDAPISIYEVHLPSWLRDDQGGPLDWDALAARLVPYAADLGFTHLELMPVSEYPFDGSWGYQPVGLYAPTARHGDPAGLRRF
;
A
#
# COMPACT_ATOMS: atom_id res chain seq x y z
N VAL A 1 9.52 22.74 -1.62
CA VAL A 1 8.91 21.45 -1.98
C VAL A 1 7.97 21.66 -3.15
N SER A 2 8.00 20.75 -4.14
CA SER A 2 7.11 20.78 -5.30
C SER A 2 6.51 19.39 -5.51
N VAL A 3 5.38 19.31 -6.21
CA VAL A 3 4.84 18.04 -6.71
C VAL A 3 5.23 17.90 -8.17
N VAL A 4 5.83 16.78 -8.52
CA VAL A 4 6.22 16.43 -9.88
C VAL A 4 5.51 15.14 -10.30
N GLY A 5 5.15 15.03 -11.56
CA GLY A 5 4.44 13.87 -12.07
C GLY A 5 4.17 13.97 -13.58
N ASP A 6 3.46 12.98 -14.11
CA ASP A 6 3.12 12.94 -15.53
C ASP A 6 2.35 14.20 -16.00
N PHE A 7 1.50 14.74 -15.12
CA PHE A 7 0.65 15.90 -15.38
C PHE A 7 1.42 17.21 -15.56
N ASN A 8 2.71 17.26 -15.21
CA ASN A 8 3.53 18.46 -15.37
C ASN A 8 4.90 18.16 -15.99
N ALA A 9 5.02 17.03 -16.69
CA ALA A 9 6.28 16.58 -17.30
C ALA A 9 7.44 16.48 -16.28
N TRP A 10 7.14 16.18 -15.02
CA TRP A 10 8.10 16.05 -13.92
C TRP A 10 8.91 17.33 -13.65
N ASP A 11 8.32 18.50 -13.96
CA ASP A 11 8.95 19.82 -13.78
C ASP A 11 8.50 20.48 -12.47
N GLY A 12 9.38 20.47 -11.46
CA GLY A 12 9.12 21.00 -10.12
C GLY A 12 8.87 22.51 -10.04
N ARG A 13 9.13 23.27 -11.12
CA ARG A 13 8.84 24.70 -11.18
C ARG A 13 7.35 25.00 -11.34
N ARG A 14 6.54 24.01 -11.77
CA ARG A 14 5.13 24.21 -12.13
C ARG A 14 4.17 24.09 -10.97
N HIS A 15 4.45 23.23 -10.01
CA HIS A 15 3.55 22.91 -8.89
C HIS A 15 4.29 23.03 -7.55
N VAL A 16 4.75 24.24 -7.26
CA VAL A 16 5.41 24.55 -5.99
C VAL A 16 4.37 24.60 -4.87
N MET A 17 4.62 23.88 -3.79
CA MET A 17 3.75 23.84 -2.62
C MET A 17 3.93 25.08 -1.76
N ARG A 18 2.88 25.54 -1.13
CA ARG A 18 2.92 26.64 -0.17
C ARG A 18 3.00 26.13 1.27
N TRP A 19 3.74 26.82 2.09
CA TRP A 19 3.81 26.53 3.52
C TRP A 19 2.59 27.05 4.27
N ARG A 20 2.06 26.23 5.17
CA ARG A 20 0.95 26.58 6.08
C ARG A 20 1.48 27.27 7.33
N GLY A 21 1.97 28.51 7.20
CA GLY A 21 2.58 29.24 8.29
C GLY A 21 3.71 28.47 8.97
N ALA A 22 3.71 28.42 10.29
CA ALA A 22 4.73 27.74 11.10
C ALA A 22 4.45 26.24 11.38
N SER A 23 3.45 25.65 10.70
CA SER A 23 3.06 24.26 10.97
C SER A 23 4.06 23.21 10.49
N GLY A 24 5.00 23.57 9.61
CA GLY A 24 5.89 22.62 8.94
C GLY A 24 5.20 21.82 7.81
N ILE A 25 3.95 22.14 7.49
CA ILE A 25 3.18 21.47 6.43
C ILE A 25 3.25 22.30 5.14
N ALA A 26 3.62 21.65 4.05
CA ALA A 26 3.50 22.19 2.70
C ALA A 26 2.26 21.59 2.01
N GLU A 27 1.49 22.41 1.30
CA GLU A 27 0.27 21.96 0.63
C GLU A 27 0.14 22.55 -0.77
N ILE A 28 -0.57 21.82 -1.64
CA ILE A 28 -1.03 22.29 -2.93
C ILE A 28 -2.33 21.58 -3.29
N PHE A 29 -3.20 22.28 -4.02
CA PHE A 29 -4.35 21.68 -4.68
C PHE A 29 -4.13 21.72 -6.18
N ILE A 30 -4.20 20.57 -6.84
CA ILE A 30 -4.01 20.43 -8.29
C ILE A 30 -5.33 19.92 -8.87
N PRO A 31 -6.10 20.77 -9.55
CA PRO A 31 -7.38 20.37 -10.14
C PRO A 31 -7.17 19.43 -11.32
N GLY A 32 -8.15 18.54 -11.56
CA GLY A 32 -8.17 17.65 -12.73
C GLY A 32 -7.18 16.48 -12.67
N LEU A 33 -6.57 16.21 -11.51
CA LEU A 33 -5.82 14.97 -11.33
C LEU A 33 -6.78 13.80 -11.19
N GLU A 34 -6.54 12.78 -12.02
CA GLU A 34 -7.32 11.56 -12.04
C GLU A 34 -6.60 10.42 -11.31
N GLU A 35 -7.35 9.40 -10.94
CA GLU A 35 -6.80 8.16 -10.42
C GLU A 35 -5.85 7.52 -11.43
N GLY A 36 -4.72 6.99 -10.95
CA GLY A 36 -3.66 6.46 -11.79
C GLY A 36 -2.54 7.46 -12.11
N ALA A 37 -2.72 8.76 -11.86
CA ALA A 37 -1.66 9.74 -12.06
C ALA A 37 -0.46 9.43 -11.15
N ARG A 38 0.74 9.44 -11.74
CA ARG A 38 2.00 9.19 -11.03
C ARG A 38 2.61 10.49 -10.55
N TYR A 39 3.14 10.49 -9.33
CA TYR A 39 3.76 11.69 -8.75
C TYR A 39 4.85 11.36 -7.73
N LYS A 40 5.70 12.34 -7.47
CA LYS A 40 6.64 12.41 -6.36
C LYS A 40 6.67 13.81 -5.77
N PHE A 41 7.25 13.93 -4.59
CA PHE A 41 7.67 15.21 -4.05
C PHE A 41 9.11 15.49 -4.47
N GLU A 42 9.34 16.67 -5.07
CA GLU A 42 10.67 17.21 -5.32
C GLU A 42 11.02 18.16 -4.18
N ILE A 43 12.10 17.85 -3.48
CA ILE A 43 12.52 18.56 -2.27
C ILE A 43 13.89 19.16 -2.53
N LEU A 44 14.01 20.49 -2.43
CA LEU A 44 15.30 21.15 -2.34
C LEU A 44 15.83 20.98 -0.92
N GLY A 45 16.90 20.19 -0.77
CA GLY A 45 17.54 19.93 0.51
C GLY A 45 18.38 21.11 1.01
N ALA A 46 18.78 21.06 2.27
CA ALA A 46 19.67 22.05 2.86
C ALA A 46 21.07 22.07 2.22
N ASP A 47 21.45 20.97 1.58
CA ASP A 47 22.67 20.81 0.81
C ASP A 47 22.62 21.43 -0.59
N GLY A 48 21.46 22.01 -0.97
CA GLY A 48 21.19 22.55 -2.30
C GLY A 48 20.85 21.47 -3.34
N GLY A 49 20.81 20.19 -2.98
CA GLY A 49 20.43 19.09 -3.87
C GLY A 49 18.92 18.97 -4.05
N LEU A 50 18.48 18.53 -5.24
CA LEU A 50 17.10 18.18 -5.51
C LEU A 50 16.90 16.67 -5.28
N HIS A 51 15.94 16.34 -4.42
CA HIS A 51 15.61 14.96 -4.05
C HIS A 51 14.17 14.64 -4.44
N HIS A 52 13.99 13.55 -5.20
CA HIS A 52 12.66 13.03 -5.50
C HIS A 52 12.29 11.96 -4.47
N LYS A 53 11.19 12.16 -3.78
CA LYS A 53 10.67 11.24 -2.74
C LYS A 53 9.24 10.80 -3.07
N ALA A 54 8.97 9.50 -2.85
CA ALA A 54 7.61 9.00 -2.86
C ALA A 54 6.80 9.61 -1.72
N ASP A 55 5.49 9.62 -1.84
CA ASP A 55 4.59 10.06 -0.78
C ASP A 55 4.52 8.99 0.32
N PRO A 56 4.97 9.29 1.55
CA PRO A 56 4.98 8.31 2.64
C PRO A 56 3.58 7.93 3.14
N VAL A 57 2.57 8.72 2.79
CA VAL A 57 1.17 8.48 3.16
C VAL A 57 0.28 8.19 1.93
N GLY A 58 0.87 8.03 0.74
CA GLY A 58 0.16 7.67 -0.48
C GLY A 58 -0.49 6.28 -0.37
N PHE A 59 -1.64 6.10 -0.99
CA PHE A 59 -2.39 4.84 -0.99
C PHE A 59 -2.09 3.92 -2.17
N GLY A 60 -1.26 4.36 -3.09
CA GLY A 60 -0.81 3.56 -4.23
C GLY A 60 0.61 3.88 -4.63
N ALA A 61 1.28 2.90 -5.18
CA ALA A 61 2.63 3.03 -5.72
C ALA A 61 2.74 2.30 -7.06
N GLU A 62 3.78 2.65 -7.83
CA GLU A 62 4.11 1.92 -9.05
C GLU A 62 4.61 0.51 -8.75
N HIS A 63 4.43 -0.38 -9.72
CA HIS A 63 5.07 -1.69 -9.69
C HIS A 63 6.61 -1.54 -9.79
N PRO A 64 7.38 -2.24 -8.96
CA PRO A 64 8.84 -2.22 -9.02
C PRO A 64 9.40 -2.62 -10.41
N PRO A 65 10.55 -2.09 -10.80
CA PRO A 65 11.50 -1.26 -10.02
C PRO A 65 11.15 0.23 -9.96
N ALA A 66 10.05 0.66 -10.60
CA ALA A 66 9.55 2.02 -10.46
C ALA A 66 9.07 2.26 -9.02
N ASN A 67 9.04 3.53 -8.58
CA ASN A 67 8.77 3.85 -7.19
C ASN A 67 8.10 5.21 -6.99
N ALA A 68 7.36 5.68 -7.98
CA ALA A 68 6.50 6.84 -7.80
C ALA A 68 5.22 6.44 -7.04
N SER A 69 4.67 7.40 -6.33
CA SER A 69 3.33 7.28 -5.77
C SER A 69 2.29 7.39 -6.89
N VAL A 70 1.17 6.71 -6.71
CA VAL A 70 0.05 6.70 -7.67
C VAL A 70 -1.20 7.20 -6.96
N VAL A 71 -1.89 8.16 -7.57
CA VAL A 71 -3.17 8.64 -7.06
C VAL A 71 -4.16 7.48 -7.07
N ARG A 72 -4.73 7.16 -5.90
CA ARG A 72 -5.73 6.12 -5.73
C ARG A 72 -6.88 6.63 -4.87
N ALA A 73 -8.09 6.29 -5.25
CA ALA A 73 -9.24 6.47 -4.38
C ALA A 73 -9.13 5.54 -3.18
N LEU A 74 -9.65 5.98 -2.03
CA LEU A 74 -9.85 5.08 -0.90
C LEU A 74 -10.96 4.09 -1.26
N PRO A 75 -10.73 2.78 -1.03
CA PRO A 75 -11.77 1.79 -1.28
C PRO A 75 -12.99 2.06 -0.40
N ALA A 76 -14.18 1.87 -0.96
CA ALA A 76 -15.42 1.98 -0.21
C ALA A 76 -15.43 1.04 1.01
N PRO A 77 -16.13 1.36 2.10
CA PRO A 77 -16.35 0.43 3.20
C PRO A 77 -16.89 -0.92 2.71
N PRO A 78 -16.60 -2.06 3.38
CA PRO A 78 -17.20 -3.34 3.03
C PRO A 78 -18.71 -3.22 3.10
N GLU A 79 -19.42 -3.94 2.23
CA GLU A 79 -20.87 -3.87 2.17
C GLU A 79 -21.52 -4.36 3.46
N ASP A 80 -20.97 -5.41 4.09
CA ASP A 80 -21.46 -5.91 5.38
C ASP A 80 -20.36 -6.65 6.16
N ASP A 81 -19.86 -6.04 7.21
CA ASP A 81 -19.00 -6.67 8.22
C ASP A 81 -19.71 -6.87 9.58
N SER A 82 -21.02 -6.63 9.63
CA SER A 82 -21.80 -6.61 10.87
C SER A 82 -21.71 -7.91 11.66
N THR A 83 -21.67 -9.05 10.99
CA THR A 83 -21.53 -10.37 11.65
C THR A 83 -20.17 -10.49 12.33
N TRP A 84 -19.08 -10.12 11.63
CA TRP A 84 -17.75 -10.08 12.21
C TRP A 84 -17.68 -9.12 13.40
N MET A 85 -18.18 -7.90 13.22
CA MET A 85 -18.17 -6.87 14.27
C MET A 85 -18.92 -7.29 15.51
N ARG A 86 -20.05 -8.01 15.38
CA ARG A 86 -20.81 -8.56 16.49
C ARG A 86 -20.04 -9.65 17.24
N ASP A 87 -19.42 -10.55 16.50
CA ASP A 87 -18.89 -11.81 17.04
C ASP A 87 -17.42 -11.71 17.45
N ARG A 88 -16.66 -10.70 16.94
CA ARG A 88 -15.21 -10.57 17.17
C ARG A 88 -14.81 -10.49 18.63
N GLY A 89 -15.62 -9.85 19.50
CA GLY A 89 -15.32 -9.72 20.91
C GLY A 89 -15.27 -11.07 21.63
N ALA A 90 -16.13 -12.01 21.24
CA ALA A 90 -16.11 -13.36 21.76
C ALA A 90 -14.97 -14.21 21.17
N ARG A 91 -14.70 -14.05 19.88
CA ARG A 91 -13.63 -14.80 19.18
C ARG A 91 -12.23 -14.38 19.59
N GLN A 92 -12.03 -13.10 19.93
CA GLN A 92 -10.74 -12.51 20.30
C GLN A 92 -10.59 -12.24 21.80
N ARG A 93 -11.22 -13.07 22.64
CA ARG A 93 -11.02 -12.98 24.09
C ARG A 93 -9.55 -13.27 24.43
N ARG A 94 -9.06 -12.69 25.52
CA ARG A 94 -7.66 -12.89 25.99
C ARG A 94 -7.31 -14.33 26.33
N ASP A 95 -8.29 -15.14 26.68
CA ASP A 95 -8.18 -16.56 27.01
C ASP A 95 -8.53 -17.48 25.83
N ALA A 96 -8.82 -16.92 24.64
CA ALA A 96 -9.03 -17.72 23.44
C ALA A 96 -7.68 -18.27 22.93
N PRO A 97 -7.65 -19.52 22.44
CA PRO A 97 -6.43 -20.07 21.85
C PRO A 97 -6.06 -19.29 20.59
N ILE A 98 -4.77 -19.05 20.41
CA ILE A 98 -4.20 -18.38 19.22
C ILE A 98 -3.22 -19.33 18.56
N SER A 99 -3.39 -19.52 17.24
CA SER A 99 -2.46 -20.20 16.36
C SER A 99 -2.25 -19.31 15.13
N ILE A 100 -0.99 -18.94 14.85
CA ILE A 100 -0.63 -17.95 13.84
C ILE A 100 0.07 -18.66 12.68
N TYR A 101 -0.38 -18.38 11.46
CA TYR A 101 0.29 -18.78 10.23
C TYR A 101 1.02 -17.56 9.65
N GLU A 102 2.34 -17.52 9.79
CA GLU A 102 3.18 -16.50 9.17
C GLU A 102 3.39 -16.84 7.70
N VAL A 103 3.27 -15.85 6.83
CA VAL A 103 3.35 -16.07 5.38
C VAL A 103 3.96 -14.91 4.61
N HIS A 104 4.88 -15.25 3.70
CA HIS A 104 5.40 -14.36 2.67
C HIS A 104 4.56 -14.54 1.39
N LEU A 105 3.60 -13.64 1.17
CA LEU A 105 2.62 -13.78 0.08
C LEU A 105 3.25 -13.96 -1.31
N PRO A 106 4.30 -13.20 -1.71
CA PRO A 106 4.85 -13.32 -3.06
C PRO A 106 5.47 -14.67 -3.38
N SER A 107 5.79 -15.50 -2.39
CA SER A 107 6.40 -16.82 -2.59
C SER A 107 5.57 -17.99 -2.06
N TRP A 108 4.44 -17.72 -1.40
CA TRP A 108 3.61 -18.77 -0.82
C TRP A 108 3.03 -19.70 -1.89
N LEU A 109 2.44 -19.11 -2.92
CA LEU A 109 1.96 -19.81 -4.09
C LEU A 109 2.07 -18.90 -5.32
N ARG A 110 2.22 -19.49 -6.49
CA ARG A 110 2.34 -18.75 -7.74
C ARG A 110 1.18 -19.07 -8.67
N ASP A 111 0.91 -18.15 -9.59
CA ASP A 111 -0.02 -18.36 -10.69
C ASP A 111 0.58 -19.29 -11.76
N ASP A 112 -0.20 -19.63 -12.78
CA ASP A 112 0.21 -20.53 -13.87
C ASP A 112 1.32 -19.92 -14.75
N GLN A 113 1.60 -18.62 -14.62
CA GLN A 113 2.68 -17.93 -15.33
C GLN A 113 3.93 -17.75 -14.45
N GLY A 114 3.89 -18.24 -13.22
CA GLY A 114 5.00 -18.11 -12.25
C GLY A 114 5.04 -16.77 -11.52
N GLY A 115 4.02 -15.92 -11.68
CA GLY A 115 3.85 -14.66 -10.98
C GLY A 115 3.25 -14.82 -9.57
N PRO A 116 3.25 -13.75 -8.75
CA PRO A 116 2.54 -13.76 -7.48
C PRO A 116 1.02 -13.78 -7.72
N LEU A 117 0.27 -14.42 -6.83
CA LEU A 117 -1.19 -14.39 -6.85
C LEU A 117 -1.69 -12.96 -6.57
N ASP A 118 -2.80 -12.58 -7.19
CA ASP A 118 -3.52 -11.37 -6.82
C ASP A 118 -4.27 -11.53 -5.48
N TRP A 119 -4.81 -10.42 -4.95
CA TRP A 119 -5.50 -10.41 -3.66
C TRP A 119 -6.71 -11.35 -3.62
N ASP A 120 -7.48 -11.43 -4.69
CA ASP A 120 -8.69 -12.27 -4.76
C ASP A 120 -8.32 -13.77 -4.79
N ALA A 121 -7.27 -14.13 -5.54
CA ALA A 121 -6.75 -15.50 -5.56
C ALA A 121 -6.12 -15.89 -4.21
N LEU A 122 -5.44 -14.96 -3.53
CA LEU A 122 -4.94 -15.17 -2.17
C LEU A 122 -6.08 -15.39 -1.19
N ALA A 123 -7.12 -14.57 -1.22
CA ALA A 123 -8.31 -14.75 -0.39
C ALA A 123 -8.94 -16.12 -0.60
N ALA A 124 -9.09 -16.55 -1.86
CA ALA A 124 -9.73 -17.81 -2.21
C ALA A 124 -8.91 -19.05 -1.83
N ARG A 125 -7.60 -18.95 -1.74
CA ARG A 125 -6.69 -20.08 -1.51
C ARG A 125 -6.05 -20.09 -0.13
N LEU A 126 -5.48 -18.98 0.31
CA LEU A 126 -4.74 -18.91 1.57
C LEU A 126 -5.66 -18.95 2.80
N VAL A 127 -6.78 -18.22 2.75
CA VAL A 127 -7.68 -18.12 3.91
C VAL A 127 -8.27 -19.50 4.25
N PRO A 128 -8.89 -20.25 3.31
CA PRO A 128 -9.39 -21.59 3.62
C PRO A 128 -8.26 -22.57 3.98
N TYR A 129 -7.11 -22.50 3.31
CA TYR A 129 -5.97 -23.38 3.63
C TYR A 129 -5.53 -23.23 5.09
N ALA A 130 -5.34 -21.99 5.57
CA ALA A 130 -4.94 -21.74 6.95
C ALA A 130 -6.04 -22.15 7.94
N ALA A 131 -7.30 -21.86 7.60
CA ALA A 131 -8.45 -22.23 8.44
C ALA A 131 -8.61 -23.75 8.58
N ASP A 132 -8.48 -24.51 7.49
CA ASP A 132 -8.58 -25.99 7.45
C ASP A 132 -7.46 -26.65 8.28
N LEU A 133 -6.29 -26.02 8.35
CA LEU A 133 -5.19 -26.45 9.21
C LEU A 133 -5.36 -26.04 10.69
N GLY A 134 -6.40 -25.31 11.04
CA GLY A 134 -6.70 -24.89 12.41
C GLY A 134 -6.00 -23.62 12.88
N PHE A 135 -5.39 -22.85 11.96
CA PHE A 135 -4.85 -21.53 12.31
C PHE A 135 -5.99 -20.52 12.51
N THR A 136 -5.80 -19.66 13.51
CA THR A 136 -6.78 -18.63 13.88
C THR A 136 -6.44 -17.26 13.31
N HIS A 137 -5.16 -17.05 12.98
CA HIS A 137 -4.63 -15.77 12.49
C HIS A 137 -3.66 -15.99 11.33
N LEU A 138 -3.63 -15.02 10.43
CA LEU A 138 -2.57 -14.88 9.44
C LEU A 138 -1.63 -13.74 9.88
N GLU A 139 -0.34 -13.99 9.86
CA GLU A 139 0.71 -12.97 10.01
C GLU A 139 1.34 -12.76 8.64
N LEU A 140 1.00 -11.65 8.00
CA LEU A 140 1.54 -11.32 6.70
C LEU A 140 2.91 -10.66 6.86
N MET A 141 3.96 -11.24 6.29
CA MET A 141 5.20 -10.50 6.07
C MET A 141 4.89 -9.23 5.27
N PRO A 142 5.72 -8.16 5.34
CA PRO A 142 5.29 -6.81 4.92
C PRO A 142 4.63 -6.76 3.55
N VAL A 143 3.45 -6.17 3.51
CA VAL A 143 2.63 -5.99 2.29
C VAL A 143 2.55 -4.54 1.83
N SER A 144 3.25 -3.61 2.51
CA SER A 144 3.47 -2.26 2.01
C SER A 144 4.38 -2.30 0.79
N GLU A 145 4.24 -1.34 -0.14
CA GLU A 145 5.05 -1.35 -1.36
C GLU A 145 6.54 -1.19 -1.10
N TYR A 146 7.34 -1.96 -1.79
CA TYR A 146 8.80 -1.98 -1.69
C TYR A 146 9.46 -2.21 -3.07
N PRO A 147 10.58 -1.51 -3.39
CA PRO A 147 11.18 -1.54 -4.73
C PRO A 147 12.12 -2.72 -4.98
N PHE A 148 12.57 -3.39 -3.91
CA PHE A 148 13.59 -4.44 -3.98
C PHE A 148 13.05 -5.77 -3.44
N ASP A 149 12.87 -6.75 -4.31
CA ASP A 149 12.30 -8.08 -3.96
C ASP A 149 13.09 -8.80 -2.86
N GLY A 150 14.42 -8.69 -2.87
CA GLY A 150 15.28 -9.30 -1.87
C GLY A 150 15.09 -8.77 -0.45
N SER A 151 14.36 -7.67 -0.27
CA SER A 151 14.01 -7.15 1.07
C SER A 151 12.81 -7.86 1.70
N TRP A 152 12.05 -8.65 0.94
CA TRP A 152 10.82 -9.30 1.38
C TRP A 152 9.77 -8.34 1.96
N GLY A 153 9.80 -7.08 1.52
CA GLY A 153 8.92 -6.01 2.01
C GLY A 153 9.47 -5.20 3.19
N TYR A 154 10.62 -5.55 3.74
CA TYR A 154 11.19 -4.83 4.89
C TYR A 154 11.89 -3.51 4.54
N GLN A 155 11.93 -3.12 3.25
CA GLN A 155 12.41 -1.81 2.78
C GLN A 155 11.29 -1.03 2.06
N PRO A 156 10.20 -0.67 2.76
CA PRO A 156 9.05 -0.04 2.13
C PRO A 156 9.36 1.39 1.67
N VAL A 157 8.70 1.82 0.58
CA VAL A 157 8.73 3.22 0.09
C VAL A 157 7.61 4.07 0.66
N GLY A 158 6.57 3.44 1.21
CA GLY A 158 5.43 4.07 1.88
C GLY A 158 4.72 3.06 2.76
N LEU A 159 4.06 3.53 3.83
CA LEU A 159 3.46 2.65 4.83
C LEU A 159 2.00 2.27 4.50
N TYR A 160 1.33 3.06 3.65
CA TYR A 160 -0.11 2.94 3.41
C TYR A 160 -0.46 2.40 2.02
N ALA A 161 0.50 2.37 1.09
CA ALA A 161 0.31 1.76 -0.21
C ALA A 161 0.55 0.26 -0.12
N PRO A 162 -0.44 -0.60 -0.38
CA PRO A 162 -0.19 -2.03 -0.53
C PRO A 162 0.66 -2.29 -1.77
N THR A 163 1.47 -3.35 -1.72
CA THR A 163 2.31 -3.70 -2.87
C THR A 163 1.49 -3.98 -4.12
N ALA A 164 1.86 -3.34 -5.23
CA ALA A 164 1.22 -3.53 -6.53
C ALA A 164 1.41 -4.94 -7.12
N ARG A 165 2.28 -5.77 -6.52
CA ARG A 165 2.50 -7.17 -6.92
C ARG A 165 1.23 -8.01 -6.86
N HIS A 166 0.32 -7.70 -5.94
CA HIS A 166 -0.93 -8.43 -5.71
C HIS A 166 -2.17 -7.66 -6.21
N GLY A 167 -2.00 -6.45 -6.73
CA GLY A 167 -3.08 -5.62 -7.24
C GLY A 167 -3.24 -4.28 -6.51
N ASP A 168 -4.47 -3.80 -6.43
CA ASP A 168 -4.80 -2.48 -5.91
C ASP A 168 -5.27 -2.51 -4.42
N PRO A 169 -5.43 -1.34 -3.78
CA PRO A 169 -5.92 -1.25 -2.41
C PRO A 169 -7.31 -1.86 -2.19
N ALA A 170 -8.17 -1.83 -3.21
CA ALA A 170 -9.50 -2.42 -3.11
C ALA A 170 -9.42 -3.96 -3.04
N GLY A 171 -8.47 -4.57 -3.76
CA GLY A 171 -8.17 -5.99 -3.66
C GLY A 171 -7.70 -6.39 -2.26
N LEU A 172 -6.72 -5.67 -1.68
CA LEU A 172 -6.29 -5.92 -0.29
C LEU A 172 -7.46 -5.83 0.69
N ARG A 173 -8.38 -4.89 0.45
CA ARG A 173 -9.54 -4.75 1.32
C ARG A 173 -10.49 -5.95 1.25
N ARG A 174 -10.64 -6.56 0.05
CA ARG A 174 -11.45 -7.78 -0.10
C ARG A 174 -10.80 -9.00 0.53
N PHE A 175 -9.46 -9.12 0.43
CA PHE A 175 -8.66 -10.14 1.11
C PHE A 175 -8.80 -10.07 2.63
#